data_b664f485d10618feb2df1a0d318c6746
#
_entry.id   b664f485d10618feb2df1a0d318c6746
#
_cell.length_a   1.000
_cell.length_b   1.000
_cell.length_c   1.000
_cell.angle_alpha   90.00
_cell.angle_beta   90.00
_cell.angle_gamma   90.00
#
_symmetry.space_group_name_H-M   'P 1'
#
loop_
_entity.id
_entity.type
_entity.pdbx_description
1 polymer ?
#
loop_
_entity_poly.entity_id
_entity_poly.type
_entity_poly.pdbx_seq_one_letter_code
_entity_poly.pdbx_strand_id
1 'polypeptide(L)'
;AQTAPECRRIGFTLAEPKDGQIGVKDGWIVDMSGIAGGEAGKSFQVAKVTDFTHLTEPDGTVYPHLLADALTALALVLGLGADKDKALAALKQFTPGGHRIQTVAVAKTSDGGTIRFVDDSKATNAHAAKASLNSFADKSVVWIAGGLAKGGRFEQLVADQAHTIKAAIIIGKDQQPMLDAFKASAPDIPMSIIDPTDNDTVMARAIDAAGTYAQSGDVVLMAPACASMDQFKSYADRGNQFAQQAQRWVNEHGEA
;
A
#
# COMPACT_ATOMS: atom_id res chain seq x y z
N ALA A 1 -21.68 12.96 -8.73
CA ALA A 1 -22.93 12.23 -8.88
C ALA A 1 -24.07 13.06 -8.26
N GLN A 2 -25.19 13.21 -8.96
CA GLN A 2 -26.41 13.82 -8.39
C GLN A 2 -27.07 12.76 -7.51
N THR A 3 -27.27 13.09 -6.23
CA THR A 3 -28.04 12.25 -5.30
C THR A 3 -29.51 12.68 -5.32
N ALA A 4 -30.42 11.76 -5.05
CA ALA A 4 -31.82 12.11 -4.83
C ALA A 4 -31.93 13.17 -3.71
N PRO A 5 -32.86 14.12 -3.77
CA PRO A 5 -32.99 15.21 -2.80
C PRO A 5 -33.14 14.74 -1.35
N GLU A 6 -33.66 13.54 -1.15
CA GLU A 6 -33.91 12.92 0.16
C GLU A 6 -32.72 12.13 0.73
N CYS A 7 -31.66 11.93 -0.08
CA CYS A 7 -30.46 11.18 0.37
C CYS A 7 -29.57 12.07 1.21
N ARG A 8 -29.36 11.66 2.46
CA ARG A 8 -28.32 12.22 3.32
C ARG A 8 -26.95 11.80 2.81
N ARG A 9 -26.07 12.76 2.55
CA ARG A 9 -24.68 12.51 2.17
C ARG A 9 -23.82 12.43 3.42
N ILE A 10 -23.04 11.37 3.54
CA ILE A 10 -22.03 11.20 4.56
C ILE A 10 -20.70 11.07 3.84
N GLY A 11 -19.79 12.01 4.12
CA GLY A 11 -18.43 11.98 3.56
C GLY A 11 -17.46 11.33 4.54
N PHE A 12 -16.28 10.95 4.02
CA PHE A 12 -15.13 10.62 4.86
C PHE A 12 -13.89 11.39 4.43
N THR A 13 -12.94 11.55 5.34
CA THR A 13 -11.65 12.22 5.10
C THR A 13 -10.56 11.59 5.97
N LEU A 14 -9.32 11.60 5.50
CA LEU A 14 -8.15 11.20 6.30
C LEU A 14 -7.63 12.33 7.20
N ALA A 15 -8.22 13.52 7.09
CA ALA A 15 -7.93 14.69 7.91
C ALA A 15 -9.06 14.94 8.93
N GLU A 16 -8.97 16.06 9.66
CA GLU A 16 -10.03 16.51 10.56
C GLU A 16 -11.36 16.66 9.80
N PRO A 17 -12.43 15.97 10.25
CA PRO A 17 -13.72 15.97 9.57
C PRO A 17 -14.43 17.31 9.74
N LYS A 18 -15.20 17.70 8.72
CA LYS A 18 -16.16 18.80 8.72
C LYS A 18 -17.57 18.23 8.98
N ASP A 19 -18.54 19.13 9.15
CA ASP A 19 -19.95 18.75 9.27
C ASP A 19 -20.37 17.77 8.14
N GLY A 20 -21.10 16.73 8.51
CA GLY A 20 -21.52 15.65 7.62
C GLY A 20 -20.42 14.64 7.26
N GLN A 21 -19.26 14.67 7.91
CA GLN A 21 -18.15 13.76 7.63
C GLN A 21 -17.76 12.91 8.83
N ILE A 22 -17.14 11.76 8.53
CA ILE A 22 -16.31 10.99 9.46
C ILE A 22 -14.85 11.15 9.04
N GLY A 23 -13.90 11.27 9.97
CA GLY A 23 -12.50 11.51 9.65
C GLY A 23 -11.58 11.21 10.80
N VAL A 24 -10.34 11.77 10.74
CA VAL A 24 -9.32 11.55 11.78
C VAL A 24 -8.85 12.88 12.35
N LYS A 25 -8.80 12.95 13.69
CA LYS A 25 -8.23 14.07 14.44
C LYS A 25 -7.48 13.53 15.65
N ASP A 26 -6.24 13.95 15.81
CA ASP A 26 -5.38 13.61 16.97
C ASP A 26 -5.32 12.09 17.24
N GLY A 27 -5.24 11.26 16.19
CA GLY A 27 -5.19 9.80 16.30
C GLY A 27 -6.55 9.13 16.59
N TRP A 28 -7.65 9.89 16.61
CA TRP A 28 -9.00 9.37 16.80
C TRP A 28 -9.79 9.40 15.50
N ILE A 29 -10.58 8.36 15.27
CA ILE A 29 -11.70 8.41 14.34
C ILE A 29 -12.78 9.28 14.97
N VAL A 30 -13.18 10.34 14.26
CA VAL A 30 -14.13 11.35 14.72
C VAL A 30 -15.30 11.43 13.74
N ASP A 31 -16.51 11.41 14.28
CA ASP A 31 -17.74 11.61 13.54
C ASP A 31 -18.30 13.03 13.78
N MET A 32 -18.50 13.77 12.70
CA MET A 32 -19.21 15.06 12.66
C MET A 32 -20.55 14.93 11.94
N SER A 33 -20.88 13.73 11.47
CA SER A 33 -22.14 13.47 10.74
C SER A 33 -23.28 13.04 11.66
N GLY A 34 -22.96 12.56 12.89
CA GLY A 34 -23.94 12.04 13.85
C GLY A 34 -24.40 10.61 13.62
N ILE A 35 -23.75 9.86 12.67
CA ILE A 35 -24.14 8.46 12.41
C ILE A 35 -23.58 7.49 13.45
N ALA A 36 -22.55 7.87 14.19
CA ALA A 36 -21.96 7.05 15.25
C ALA A 36 -22.61 7.28 16.64
N GLY A 37 -23.70 8.01 16.71
CA GLY A 37 -24.46 8.26 17.93
C GLY A 37 -24.22 9.64 18.58
N GLY A 38 -23.35 10.48 18.00
CA GLY A 38 -23.19 11.87 18.38
C GLY A 38 -24.25 12.79 17.74
N GLU A 39 -24.22 14.07 18.09
CA GLU A 39 -25.05 15.10 17.46
C GLU A 39 -24.39 15.56 16.15
N ALA A 40 -25.17 15.66 15.07
CA ALA A 40 -24.67 16.14 13.78
C ALA A 40 -24.09 17.58 13.93
N GLY A 41 -22.93 17.80 13.31
CA GLY A 41 -22.18 19.07 13.41
C GLY A 41 -21.34 19.20 14.69
N LYS A 42 -21.41 18.24 15.62
CA LYS A 42 -20.55 18.20 16.81
C LYS A 42 -19.57 17.04 16.74
N SER A 43 -18.33 17.30 17.18
CA SER A 43 -17.28 16.29 17.22
C SER A 43 -17.61 15.17 18.21
N PHE A 44 -17.64 13.94 17.73
CA PHE A 44 -17.85 12.74 18.51
C PHE A 44 -16.73 11.73 18.27
N GLN A 45 -15.95 11.42 19.31
CA GLN A 45 -14.88 10.44 19.24
C GLN A 45 -15.46 9.01 19.14
N VAL A 46 -15.08 8.27 18.11
CA VAL A 46 -15.61 6.93 17.82
C VAL A 46 -14.67 5.84 18.33
N ALA A 47 -13.39 5.88 17.94
CA ALA A 47 -12.35 4.92 18.34
C ALA A 47 -10.96 5.51 18.05
N LYS A 48 -9.92 4.99 18.71
CA LYS A 48 -8.53 5.31 18.31
C LYS A 48 -8.14 4.55 17.05
N VAL A 49 -7.38 5.18 16.16
CA VAL A 49 -6.83 4.51 14.95
C VAL A 49 -5.97 3.32 15.37
N THR A 50 -5.19 3.45 16.44
CA THR A 50 -4.33 2.39 16.99
C THR A 50 -5.07 1.18 17.56
N ASP A 51 -6.40 1.27 17.76
CA ASP A 51 -7.22 0.11 18.15
C ASP A 51 -7.39 -0.91 17.01
N PHE A 52 -7.01 -0.54 15.79
CA PHE A 52 -7.17 -1.34 14.57
C PHE A 52 -5.79 -1.76 14.06
N THR A 53 -5.28 -2.90 14.54
CA THR A 53 -3.92 -3.37 14.26
C THR A 53 -3.64 -3.61 12.77
N HIS A 54 -4.66 -3.86 11.96
CA HIS A 54 -4.54 -4.03 10.50
C HIS A 54 -4.35 -2.72 9.73
N LEU A 55 -4.50 -1.55 10.39
CA LEU A 55 -4.29 -0.24 9.79
C LEU A 55 -2.87 0.30 10.00
N THR A 56 -2.11 -0.31 10.90
CA THR A 56 -0.82 0.21 11.36
C THR A 56 0.26 -0.87 11.35
N GLU A 57 1.47 -0.46 11.06
CA GLU A 57 2.68 -1.25 11.31
C GLU A 57 3.07 -1.23 12.79
N PRO A 58 3.93 -2.15 13.26
CA PRO A 58 4.42 -2.14 14.64
C PRO A 58 5.12 -0.86 15.07
N ASP A 59 5.70 -0.10 14.13
CA ASP A 59 6.33 1.20 14.37
C ASP A 59 5.33 2.36 14.46
N GLY A 60 4.02 2.07 14.33
CA GLY A 60 2.95 3.07 14.36
C GLY A 60 2.65 3.73 13.01
N THR A 61 3.33 3.35 11.94
CA THR A 61 3.02 3.83 10.58
C THR A 61 1.59 3.43 10.21
N VAL A 62 0.78 4.42 9.84
CA VAL A 62 -0.61 4.21 9.41
C VAL A 62 -0.68 4.16 7.90
N TYR A 63 -1.32 3.14 7.35
CA TYR A 63 -1.55 3.03 5.92
C TYR A 63 -2.78 3.85 5.48
N PRO A 64 -2.61 4.98 4.75
CA PRO A 64 -3.71 5.90 4.43
C PRO A 64 -4.86 5.23 3.68
N HIS A 65 -4.58 4.33 2.75
CA HIS A 65 -5.61 3.65 1.97
C HIS A 65 -6.40 2.63 2.81
N LEU A 66 -5.75 1.90 3.75
CA LEU A 66 -6.46 1.00 4.67
C LEU A 66 -7.35 1.79 5.64
N LEU A 67 -6.87 2.95 6.11
CA LEU A 67 -7.66 3.84 6.92
C LEU A 67 -8.87 4.40 6.16
N ALA A 68 -8.70 4.77 4.89
CA ALA A 68 -9.79 5.21 4.01
C ALA A 68 -10.85 4.10 3.83
N ASP A 69 -10.42 2.86 3.63
CA ASP A 69 -11.30 1.70 3.53
C ASP A 69 -12.07 1.47 4.83
N ALA A 70 -11.40 1.56 5.99
CA ALA A 70 -12.03 1.42 7.30
C ALA A 70 -13.08 2.51 7.56
N LEU A 71 -12.75 3.79 7.26
CA LEU A 71 -13.69 4.91 7.40
C LEU A 71 -14.89 4.74 6.46
N THR A 72 -14.65 4.28 5.23
CA THR A 72 -15.72 4.00 4.26
C THR A 72 -16.63 2.89 4.77
N ALA A 73 -16.06 1.78 5.25
CA ALA A 73 -16.82 0.67 5.80
C ALA A 73 -17.67 1.10 7.01
N LEU A 74 -17.10 1.86 7.95
CA LEU A 74 -17.83 2.42 9.08
C LEU A 74 -18.96 3.35 8.62
N ALA A 75 -18.70 4.28 7.70
CA ALA A 75 -19.71 5.19 7.19
C ALA A 75 -20.89 4.44 6.55
N LEU A 76 -20.60 3.38 5.77
CA LEU A 76 -21.64 2.55 5.12
C LEU A 76 -22.50 1.81 6.14
N VAL A 77 -21.88 1.06 7.07
CA VAL A 77 -22.64 0.21 8.00
C VAL A 77 -23.41 1.04 9.03
N LEU A 78 -22.83 2.13 9.54
CA LEU A 78 -23.49 3.03 10.48
C LEU A 78 -24.59 3.85 9.79
N GLY A 79 -24.37 4.26 8.52
CA GLY A 79 -25.38 4.90 7.68
C GLY A 79 -26.62 4.02 7.41
N LEU A 80 -26.44 2.70 7.43
CA LEU A 80 -27.52 1.70 7.34
C LEU A 80 -28.18 1.39 8.72
N GLY A 81 -27.74 2.05 9.80
CA GLY A 81 -28.31 1.86 11.13
C GLY A 81 -27.74 0.66 11.91
N ALA A 82 -26.57 0.14 11.51
CA ALA A 82 -25.91 -0.91 12.27
C ALA A 82 -25.49 -0.40 13.66
N ASP A 83 -25.45 -1.30 14.63
CA ASP A 83 -24.96 -1.04 15.98
C ASP A 83 -23.45 -0.67 15.92
N LYS A 84 -23.11 0.48 16.48
CA LYS A 84 -21.75 1.03 16.45
C LYS A 84 -20.73 0.09 17.09
N ASP A 85 -21.04 -0.45 18.27
CA ASP A 85 -20.09 -1.22 19.05
C ASP A 85 -19.82 -2.57 18.38
N LYS A 86 -20.84 -3.17 17.74
CA LYS A 86 -20.68 -4.37 16.92
C LYS A 86 -19.87 -4.08 15.65
N ALA A 87 -20.11 -2.95 14.98
CA ALA A 87 -19.35 -2.55 13.81
C ALA A 87 -17.86 -2.34 14.14
N LEU A 88 -17.57 -1.66 15.24
CA LEU A 88 -16.20 -1.46 15.72
C LEU A 88 -15.54 -2.78 16.15
N ALA A 89 -16.25 -3.67 16.83
CA ALA A 89 -15.73 -4.98 17.20
C ALA A 89 -15.38 -5.82 15.97
N ALA A 90 -16.25 -5.82 14.95
CA ALA A 90 -15.99 -6.52 13.69
C ALA A 90 -14.77 -5.93 12.97
N LEU A 91 -14.65 -4.60 12.91
CA LEU A 91 -13.51 -3.93 12.28
C LEU A 91 -12.19 -4.22 13.01
N LYS A 92 -12.20 -4.26 14.36
CA LYS A 92 -11.01 -4.62 15.16
C LYS A 92 -10.53 -6.06 14.92
N GLN A 93 -11.44 -6.96 14.57
CA GLN A 93 -11.12 -8.37 14.26
C GLN A 93 -10.81 -8.61 12.78
N PHE A 94 -11.03 -7.60 11.94
CA PHE A 94 -10.79 -7.72 10.51
C PHE A 94 -9.30 -7.91 10.22
N THR A 95 -8.99 -8.86 9.35
CA THR A 95 -7.64 -9.06 8.82
C THR A 95 -7.70 -8.92 7.30
N PRO A 96 -6.91 -8.01 6.71
CA PRO A 96 -6.82 -7.89 5.26
C PRO A 96 -6.42 -9.23 4.63
N GLY A 97 -6.93 -9.51 3.45
CA GLY A 97 -6.46 -10.67 2.68
C GLY A 97 -4.96 -10.57 2.40
N GLY A 98 -4.27 -11.70 2.27
CA GLY A 98 -2.83 -11.71 2.00
C GLY A 98 -2.42 -10.88 0.77
N HIS A 99 -1.15 -10.48 0.73
CA HIS A 99 -0.56 -9.69 -0.35
C HIS A 99 -1.15 -8.27 -0.50
N ARG A 100 -1.56 -7.67 0.62
CA ARG A 100 -2.07 -6.30 0.69
C ARG A 100 -1.25 -5.52 1.72
N ILE A 101 -0.22 -4.85 1.23
CA ILE A 101 0.72 -4.02 2.01
C ILE A 101 1.19 -4.70 3.31
N GLN A 102 1.64 -5.94 3.18
CA GLN A 102 2.05 -6.79 4.29
C GLN A 102 3.57 -6.83 4.41
N THR A 103 4.12 -6.46 5.57
CA THR A 103 5.55 -6.69 5.87
C THR A 103 5.81 -8.18 6.00
N VAL A 104 6.65 -8.74 5.11
CA VAL A 104 6.95 -10.18 5.01
C VAL A 104 8.33 -10.55 5.51
N ALA A 105 9.26 -9.58 5.53
CA ALA A 105 10.60 -9.75 6.08
C ALA A 105 11.16 -8.40 6.53
N VAL A 106 12.08 -8.43 7.50
CA VAL A 106 12.79 -7.26 8.01
C VAL A 106 14.25 -7.65 8.20
N ALA A 107 15.15 -6.95 7.53
CA ALA A 107 16.59 -7.07 7.74
C ALA A 107 17.06 -5.99 8.72
N LYS A 108 17.84 -6.36 9.71
CA LYS A 108 18.60 -5.42 10.53
C LYS A 108 19.84 -4.96 9.77
N THR A 109 20.22 -3.72 9.97
CA THR A 109 21.40 -3.10 9.36
C THR A 109 22.44 -2.76 10.41
N SER A 110 23.72 -2.66 10.02
CA SER A 110 24.85 -2.45 10.92
C SER A 110 24.80 -1.14 11.72
N ASP A 111 24.02 -0.18 11.27
CA ASP A 111 23.75 1.08 11.97
C ASP A 111 22.60 1.00 13.00
N GLY A 112 22.03 -0.20 13.19
CA GLY A 112 20.91 -0.47 14.10
C GLY A 112 19.53 -0.14 13.54
N GLY A 113 19.44 0.23 12.26
CA GLY A 113 18.15 0.42 11.57
C GLY A 113 17.64 -0.85 10.91
N THR A 114 16.71 -0.70 9.97
CA THR A 114 16.10 -1.85 9.28
C THR A 114 15.81 -1.57 7.82
N ILE A 115 15.78 -2.62 7.00
CA ILE A 115 15.19 -2.63 5.67
C ILE A 115 13.94 -3.51 5.73
N ARG A 116 12.77 -2.99 5.36
CA ARG A 116 11.51 -3.73 5.35
C ARG A 116 11.20 -4.23 3.94
N PHE A 117 10.72 -5.46 3.83
CA PHE A 117 10.19 -6.03 2.60
C PHE A 117 8.67 -6.10 2.70
N VAL A 118 7.98 -5.37 1.84
CA VAL A 118 6.52 -5.19 1.90
C VAL A 118 5.87 -5.76 0.65
N ASP A 119 4.99 -6.73 0.86
CA ASP A 119 4.22 -7.40 -0.19
C ASP A 119 2.85 -6.74 -0.37
N ASP A 120 2.68 -6.08 -1.49
CA ASP A 120 1.39 -5.63 -2.03
C ASP A 120 1.22 -6.15 -3.47
N SER A 121 1.52 -7.42 -3.69
CA SER A 121 1.37 -8.07 -5.00
C SER A 121 -0.06 -7.97 -5.56
N LYS A 122 -1.06 -7.69 -4.71
CA LYS A 122 -2.43 -7.42 -5.10
C LYS A 122 -2.63 -6.07 -5.80
N ALA A 123 -1.68 -5.14 -5.70
CA ALA A 123 -1.67 -3.87 -6.44
C ALA A 123 -1.40 -4.11 -7.94
N THR A 124 -2.37 -4.66 -8.65
CA THR A 124 -2.27 -5.12 -10.05
C THR A 124 -2.63 -4.06 -11.08
N ASN A 125 -2.71 -2.81 -10.69
CA ASN A 125 -2.97 -1.65 -11.55
C ASN A 125 -2.31 -0.39 -10.99
N ALA A 126 -2.18 0.65 -11.81
CA ALA A 126 -1.52 1.90 -11.46
C ALA A 126 -2.15 2.60 -10.24
N HIS A 127 -3.47 2.57 -10.11
CA HIS A 127 -4.18 3.22 -9.00
C HIS A 127 -3.85 2.57 -7.65
N ALA A 128 -3.87 1.23 -7.60
CA ALA A 128 -3.51 0.50 -6.38
C ALA A 128 -2.03 0.70 -6.01
N ALA A 129 -1.11 0.62 -6.98
CA ALA A 129 0.31 0.88 -6.73
C ALA A 129 0.57 2.31 -6.22
N LYS A 130 -0.15 3.32 -6.74
CA LYS A 130 -0.09 4.69 -6.23
C LYS A 130 -0.50 4.76 -4.76
N ALA A 131 -1.58 4.07 -4.37
CA ALA A 131 -2.04 4.03 -3.00
C ALA A 131 -1.00 3.42 -2.06
N SER A 132 -0.32 2.35 -2.50
CA SER A 132 0.77 1.73 -1.74
C SER A 132 1.97 2.67 -1.59
N LEU A 133 2.45 3.27 -2.69
CA LEU A 133 3.60 4.17 -2.69
C LEU A 133 3.36 5.41 -1.79
N ASN A 134 2.14 5.95 -1.76
CA ASN A 134 1.76 7.06 -0.89
C ASN A 134 1.87 6.75 0.63
N SER A 135 2.11 5.51 0.99
CA SER A 135 2.23 5.09 2.40
C SER A 135 3.64 5.27 2.97
N PHE A 136 4.61 5.63 2.14
CA PHE A 136 6.02 5.68 2.52
C PHE A 136 6.62 7.07 2.35
N ALA A 137 7.75 7.29 3.04
CA ALA A 137 8.46 8.56 3.01
C ALA A 137 9.16 8.82 1.67
N ASP A 138 9.53 10.09 1.45
CA ASP A 138 10.27 10.50 0.25
C ASP A 138 11.60 9.74 0.15
N LYS A 139 11.91 9.28 -1.08
CA LYS A 139 13.17 8.58 -1.41
C LYS A 139 13.49 7.37 -0.54
N SER A 140 12.47 6.71 0.01
CA SER A 140 12.63 5.54 0.88
C SER A 140 12.22 4.21 0.23
N VAL A 141 11.66 4.23 -0.99
CA VAL A 141 11.12 3.02 -1.62
C VAL A 141 12.00 2.52 -2.76
N VAL A 142 12.48 1.29 -2.64
CA VAL A 142 12.97 0.48 -3.76
C VAL A 142 11.77 -0.30 -4.31
N TRP A 143 11.26 0.14 -5.46
CA TRP A 143 9.98 -0.30 -6.00
C TRP A 143 10.15 -1.42 -7.02
N ILE A 144 9.59 -2.61 -6.76
CA ILE A 144 9.49 -3.70 -7.74
C ILE A 144 8.20 -3.53 -8.52
N ALA A 145 8.33 -3.22 -9.82
CA ALA A 145 7.25 -2.84 -10.72
C ALA A 145 7.26 -3.66 -12.01
N GLY A 146 6.09 -3.78 -12.65
CA GLY A 146 5.96 -4.45 -13.94
C GLY A 146 5.21 -5.77 -13.89
N GLY A 147 5.11 -6.43 -15.04
CA GLY A 147 4.27 -7.59 -15.31
C GLY A 147 3.36 -7.33 -16.49
N LEU A 148 2.22 -8.01 -16.59
CA LEU A 148 1.25 -7.88 -17.67
C LEU A 148 0.47 -6.57 -17.57
N ALA A 149 0.82 -5.57 -18.36
CA ALA A 149 0.28 -4.22 -18.31
C ALA A 149 -1.18 -4.10 -18.81
N LYS A 150 -1.66 -5.02 -19.65
CA LYS A 150 -3.04 -5.03 -20.23
C LYS A 150 -3.44 -3.68 -20.86
N GLY A 151 -2.51 -3.04 -21.57
CA GLY A 151 -2.71 -1.72 -22.15
C GLY A 151 -2.65 -0.55 -21.16
N GLY A 152 -2.25 -0.81 -19.92
CA GLY A 152 -2.05 0.22 -18.90
C GLY A 152 -0.91 1.17 -19.27
N ARG A 153 -1.04 2.42 -18.83
CA ARG A 153 -0.02 3.48 -18.96
C ARG A 153 0.39 3.95 -17.57
N PHE A 154 1.68 4.22 -17.38
CA PHE A 154 2.24 4.43 -16.04
C PHE A 154 2.92 5.79 -15.87
N GLU A 155 2.95 6.64 -16.91
CA GLU A 155 3.64 7.93 -16.90
C GLU A 155 3.13 8.83 -15.75
N GLN A 156 1.80 8.89 -15.56
CA GLN A 156 1.22 9.69 -14.48
C GLN A 156 1.54 9.08 -13.10
N LEU A 157 1.53 7.74 -12.97
CA LEU A 157 1.91 7.06 -11.74
C LEU A 157 3.36 7.39 -11.36
N VAL A 158 4.28 7.25 -12.31
CA VAL A 158 5.71 7.52 -12.10
C VAL A 158 5.93 9.00 -11.78
N ALA A 159 5.29 9.93 -12.51
CA ALA A 159 5.37 11.36 -12.24
C ALA A 159 4.91 11.71 -10.81
N ASP A 160 3.75 11.21 -10.42
CA ASP A 160 3.15 11.48 -9.11
C ASP A 160 3.97 10.90 -7.95
N GLN A 161 4.70 9.79 -8.18
CA GLN A 161 5.41 9.03 -7.15
C GLN A 161 6.94 9.16 -7.22
N ALA A 162 7.46 9.93 -8.16
CA ALA A 162 8.92 10.12 -8.32
C ALA A 162 9.61 10.61 -7.04
N HIS A 163 8.89 11.32 -6.17
CA HIS A 163 9.41 11.81 -4.90
C HIS A 163 9.62 10.67 -3.89
N THR A 164 8.75 9.65 -3.86
CA THR A 164 8.82 8.50 -2.94
C THR A 164 9.85 7.47 -3.41
N ILE A 165 9.97 7.28 -4.73
CA ILE A 165 10.80 6.22 -5.32
C ILE A 165 12.29 6.58 -5.22
N LYS A 166 13.08 5.72 -4.56
CA LYS A 166 14.54 5.78 -4.51
C LYS A 166 15.18 5.07 -5.70
N ALA A 167 14.68 3.87 -6.03
CA ALA A 167 15.11 3.07 -7.16
C ALA A 167 13.96 2.18 -7.65
N ALA A 168 14.04 1.68 -8.88
CA ALA A 168 13.04 0.78 -9.44
C ALA A 168 13.68 -0.53 -9.94
N ILE A 169 12.98 -1.64 -9.70
CA ILE A 169 13.33 -2.96 -10.22
C ILE A 169 12.22 -3.39 -11.16
N ILE A 170 12.54 -3.51 -12.43
CA ILE A 170 11.53 -3.75 -13.47
C ILE A 170 11.50 -5.25 -13.82
N ILE A 171 10.32 -5.86 -13.62
CA ILE A 171 10.00 -7.25 -13.96
C ILE A 171 8.93 -7.31 -15.04
N GLY A 172 8.58 -8.50 -15.50
CA GLY A 172 7.57 -8.73 -16.54
C GLY A 172 8.17 -9.16 -17.87
N LYS A 173 7.39 -9.84 -18.70
CA LYS A 173 7.81 -10.23 -20.07
C LYS A 173 7.86 -9.03 -21.00
N ASP A 174 6.88 -8.13 -20.91
CA ASP A 174 6.87 -6.85 -21.62
C ASP A 174 7.10 -5.71 -20.61
N GLN A 175 8.34 -5.25 -20.56
CA GLN A 175 8.79 -4.20 -19.64
C GLN A 175 8.67 -2.79 -20.25
N GLN A 176 8.44 -2.71 -21.57
CA GLN A 176 8.50 -1.45 -22.30
C GLN A 176 7.54 -0.38 -21.75
N PRO A 177 6.27 -0.68 -21.40
CA PRO A 177 5.36 0.35 -20.88
C PRO A 177 5.87 1.01 -19.60
N MET A 178 6.55 0.26 -18.72
CA MET A 178 7.12 0.80 -17.48
C MET A 178 8.39 1.60 -17.76
N LEU A 179 9.26 1.10 -18.65
CA LEU A 179 10.48 1.80 -19.05
C LEU A 179 10.17 3.13 -19.73
N ASP A 180 9.18 3.18 -20.61
CA ASP A 180 8.73 4.42 -21.25
C ASP A 180 8.20 5.42 -20.24
N ALA A 181 7.46 4.95 -19.23
CA ALA A 181 6.95 5.79 -18.16
C ALA A 181 8.08 6.44 -17.33
N PHE A 182 9.10 5.67 -16.94
CA PHE A 182 10.25 6.22 -16.22
C PHE A 182 11.06 7.18 -17.09
N LYS A 183 11.32 6.81 -18.35
CA LYS A 183 12.03 7.67 -19.31
C LYS A 183 11.33 9.02 -19.49
N ALA A 184 9.99 9.01 -19.54
CA ALA A 184 9.21 10.22 -19.76
C ALA A 184 9.06 11.09 -18.51
N SER A 185 8.97 10.48 -17.31
CA SER A 185 8.49 11.17 -16.10
C SER A 185 9.52 11.27 -14.97
N ALA A 186 10.51 10.37 -14.94
CA ALA A 186 11.52 10.33 -13.88
C ALA A 186 12.82 9.64 -14.36
N PRO A 187 13.51 10.20 -15.40
CA PRO A 187 14.68 9.58 -16.03
C PRO A 187 15.89 9.42 -15.09
N ASP A 188 15.95 10.18 -14.02
CA ASP A 188 17.07 10.18 -13.07
C ASP A 188 16.93 9.10 -11.97
N ILE A 189 15.79 8.40 -11.88
CA ILE A 189 15.62 7.32 -10.91
C ILE A 189 16.41 6.11 -11.39
N PRO A 190 17.35 5.59 -10.57
CA PRO A 190 18.15 4.43 -10.94
C PRO A 190 17.25 3.19 -11.06
N MET A 191 17.54 2.33 -12.05
CA MET A 191 16.74 1.14 -12.32
C MET A 191 17.61 -0.08 -12.58
N SER A 192 17.12 -1.25 -12.15
CA SER A 192 17.57 -2.56 -12.60
C SER A 192 16.47 -3.23 -13.40
N ILE A 193 16.82 -3.66 -14.60
CA ILE A 193 15.89 -4.36 -15.52
C ILE A 193 16.20 -5.85 -15.41
N ILE A 194 15.23 -6.64 -14.95
CA ILE A 194 15.41 -8.08 -14.74
C ILE A 194 15.14 -8.81 -16.07
N ASP A 195 16.09 -9.62 -16.49
CA ASP A 195 15.94 -10.47 -17.70
C ASP A 195 14.67 -11.33 -17.60
N PRO A 196 13.73 -11.24 -18.56
CA PRO A 196 12.47 -11.96 -18.52
C PRO A 196 12.53 -13.42 -18.96
N THR A 197 13.69 -13.94 -19.37
CA THR A 197 13.80 -15.26 -20.03
C THR A 197 13.65 -16.42 -19.07
N ASP A 198 14.00 -16.26 -17.80
CA ASP A 198 13.89 -17.27 -16.75
C ASP A 198 12.89 -16.84 -15.67
N ASN A 199 11.68 -17.42 -15.71
CA ASN A 199 10.64 -17.13 -14.74
C ASN A 199 10.91 -17.73 -13.36
N ASP A 200 11.66 -18.82 -13.26
CA ASP A 200 11.87 -19.53 -11.99
C ASP A 200 12.78 -18.75 -11.05
N THR A 201 13.67 -17.92 -11.59
CA THR A 201 14.61 -17.10 -10.81
C THR A 201 14.29 -15.59 -10.83
N VAL A 202 13.25 -15.15 -11.55
CA VAL A 202 12.96 -13.71 -11.73
C VAL A 202 12.82 -13.00 -10.39
N MET A 203 12.12 -13.58 -9.41
CA MET A 203 11.91 -12.94 -8.12
C MET A 203 13.18 -12.92 -7.26
N ALA A 204 13.99 -13.98 -7.30
CA ALA A 204 15.29 -14.00 -6.61
C ALA A 204 16.19 -12.87 -7.13
N ARG A 205 16.33 -12.75 -8.45
CA ARG A 205 17.12 -11.69 -9.10
C ARG A 205 16.58 -10.29 -8.82
N ALA A 206 15.25 -10.14 -8.75
CA ALA A 206 14.61 -8.86 -8.42
C ALA A 206 14.93 -8.44 -6.98
N ILE A 207 14.88 -9.36 -6.03
CA ILE A 207 15.23 -9.12 -4.62
C ILE A 207 16.72 -8.80 -4.48
N ASP A 208 17.61 -9.57 -5.12
CA ASP A 208 19.04 -9.33 -5.07
C ASP A 208 19.39 -7.94 -5.66
N ALA A 209 18.77 -7.58 -6.79
CA ALA A 209 18.91 -6.24 -7.37
C ALA A 209 18.36 -5.14 -6.43
N ALA A 210 17.21 -5.37 -5.78
CA ALA A 210 16.65 -4.41 -4.83
C ALA A 210 17.60 -4.19 -3.64
N GLY A 211 18.23 -5.24 -3.14
CA GLY A 211 19.20 -5.17 -2.05
C GLY A 211 20.41 -4.29 -2.35
N THR A 212 20.78 -4.09 -3.64
CA THR A 212 21.90 -3.20 -4.01
C THR A 212 21.57 -1.71 -3.82
N TYR A 213 20.28 -1.35 -3.78
CA TYR A 213 19.82 0.03 -3.59
C TYR A 213 19.33 0.31 -2.18
N ALA A 214 18.82 -0.73 -1.49
CA ALA A 214 18.20 -0.58 -0.19
C ALA A 214 19.23 -0.29 0.90
N GLN A 215 18.89 0.66 1.78
CA GLN A 215 19.70 1.09 2.92
C GLN A 215 18.82 1.12 4.18
N SER A 216 19.43 1.35 5.32
CA SER A 216 18.74 1.55 6.60
C SER A 216 17.60 2.58 6.47
N GLY A 217 16.40 2.20 6.91
CA GLY A 217 15.19 3.00 6.82
C GLY A 217 14.37 2.79 5.54
N ASP A 218 14.91 2.09 4.53
CA ASP A 218 14.23 1.88 3.26
C ASP A 218 13.21 0.73 3.31
N VAL A 219 12.33 0.75 2.30
CA VAL A 219 11.35 -0.29 2.04
C VAL A 219 11.55 -0.86 0.63
N VAL A 220 11.72 -2.17 0.54
CA VAL A 220 11.60 -2.91 -0.73
C VAL A 220 10.13 -3.26 -0.92
N LEU A 221 9.46 -2.55 -1.82
CA LEU A 221 8.02 -2.64 -2.03
C LEU A 221 7.68 -3.41 -3.31
N MET A 222 6.96 -4.53 -3.17
CA MET A 222 6.31 -5.25 -4.27
C MET A 222 4.89 -4.72 -4.44
N ALA A 223 4.71 -3.64 -5.22
CA ALA A 223 3.41 -3.10 -5.63
C ALA A 223 3.40 -2.90 -7.16
N PRO A 224 3.30 -3.97 -7.95
CA PRO A 224 3.81 -4.05 -9.30
C PRO A 224 3.07 -3.24 -10.37
N ALA A 225 1.93 -2.64 -10.05
CA ALA A 225 1.05 -1.89 -10.96
C ALA A 225 0.49 -2.72 -12.13
N CYS A 226 0.89 -3.98 -12.27
CA CYS A 226 0.58 -4.88 -13.37
C CYS A 226 0.03 -6.22 -12.87
N ALA A 227 -0.74 -6.90 -13.72
CA ALA A 227 -1.12 -8.29 -13.45
C ALA A 227 0.12 -9.20 -13.52
N SER A 228 0.02 -10.41 -12.94
CA SER A 228 1.16 -11.30 -12.72
C SER A 228 1.28 -12.45 -13.74
N MET A 229 0.24 -12.67 -14.56
CA MET A 229 0.04 -13.93 -15.29
C MET A 229 0.96 -14.11 -16.51
N ASP A 230 1.88 -13.20 -16.75
CA ASP A 230 2.94 -13.32 -17.74
C ASP A 230 4.14 -14.16 -17.23
N GLN A 231 4.47 -14.04 -15.93
CA GLN A 231 5.61 -14.74 -15.31
C GLN A 231 5.23 -15.60 -14.11
N PHE A 232 4.04 -15.41 -13.50
CA PHE A 232 3.59 -16.10 -12.31
C PHE A 232 2.18 -16.68 -12.52
N LYS A 233 1.83 -17.72 -11.77
CA LYS A 233 0.49 -18.35 -11.84
C LYS A 233 -0.64 -17.42 -11.39
N SER A 234 -0.35 -16.53 -10.44
CA SER A 234 -1.29 -15.57 -9.90
C SER A 234 -0.56 -14.45 -9.15
N TYR A 235 -1.29 -13.39 -8.72
CA TYR A 235 -0.72 -12.38 -7.83
C TYR A 235 -0.30 -13.00 -6.48
N ALA A 236 -1.01 -14.01 -5.99
CA ALA A 236 -0.65 -14.70 -4.75
C ALA A 236 0.64 -15.51 -4.91
N ASP A 237 0.81 -16.20 -6.03
CA ASP A 237 2.07 -16.90 -6.33
C ASP A 237 3.24 -15.91 -6.41
N ARG A 238 3.08 -14.76 -7.08
CA ARG A 238 4.09 -13.70 -7.13
C ARG A 238 4.45 -13.18 -5.74
N GLY A 239 3.44 -12.90 -4.90
CA GLY A 239 3.66 -12.45 -3.52
C GLY A 239 4.31 -13.51 -2.64
N ASN A 240 3.92 -14.79 -2.76
CA ASN A 240 4.56 -15.88 -2.04
C ASN A 240 6.05 -16.02 -2.42
N GLN A 241 6.37 -15.93 -3.71
CA GLN A 241 7.78 -15.95 -4.17
C GLN A 241 8.54 -14.73 -3.64
N PHE A 242 7.92 -13.54 -3.64
CA PHE A 242 8.52 -12.34 -3.06
C PHE A 242 8.84 -12.56 -1.57
N ALA A 243 7.88 -13.03 -0.77
CA ALA A 243 8.08 -13.27 0.65
C ALA A 243 9.18 -14.31 0.91
N GLN A 244 9.21 -15.40 0.14
CA GLN A 244 10.24 -16.43 0.24
C GLN A 244 11.64 -15.89 -0.08
N GLN A 245 11.78 -15.13 -1.18
CA GLN A 245 13.07 -14.58 -1.59
C GLN A 245 13.52 -13.42 -0.70
N ALA A 246 12.60 -12.62 -0.17
CA ALA A 246 12.91 -11.61 0.84
C ALA A 246 13.46 -12.25 2.12
N GLN A 247 12.83 -13.31 2.61
CA GLN A 247 13.33 -14.04 3.79
C GLN A 247 14.71 -14.69 3.54
N ARG A 248 14.93 -15.27 2.34
CA ARG A 248 16.26 -15.76 1.93
C ARG A 248 17.29 -14.64 2.00
N TRP A 249 17.00 -13.50 1.39
CA TRP A 249 17.91 -12.36 1.36
C TRP A 249 18.24 -11.84 2.77
N VAL A 250 17.25 -11.75 3.65
CA VAL A 250 17.43 -11.34 5.05
C VAL A 250 18.35 -12.33 5.79
N ASN A 251 18.18 -13.63 5.58
CA ASN A 251 19.04 -14.65 6.21
C ASN A 251 20.49 -14.59 5.72
N GLU A 252 20.72 -14.17 4.48
CA GLU A 252 22.05 -14.09 3.86
C GLU A 252 22.77 -12.75 4.17
N HIS A 253 22.02 -11.64 4.38
CA HIS A 253 22.58 -10.29 4.45
C HIS A 253 22.16 -9.50 5.69
N GLY A 254 21.13 -9.93 6.42
CA GLY A 254 20.71 -9.28 7.66
C GLY A 254 21.69 -9.54 8.79
N GLU A 255 21.90 -8.52 9.64
CA GLU A 255 22.68 -8.74 10.87
C GLU A 255 21.85 -9.46 11.94
N ALA A 256 22.50 -10.30 12.76
CA ALA A 256 21.89 -11.13 13.78
C ALA A 256 21.32 -10.33 14.97
#